data_248c807bb9fc574b9add5c58df6b6c38
#
_entry.id   248c807bb9fc574b9add5c58df6b6c38
#
_cell.length_a   1.000
_cell.length_b   1.000
_cell.length_c   1.000
_cell.angle_alpha   90.00
_cell.angle_beta   90.00
_cell.angle_gamma   90.00
#
_symmetry.space_group_name_H-M   'P 1'
#
loop_
_entity.id
_entity.type
_entity.pdbx_description
1 polymer ?
#
loop_
_entity_poly.entity_id
_entity_poly.type
_entity_poly.pdbx_seq_one_letter_code
_entity_poly.pdbx_strand_id
1 'polypeptide(L)'
;MVETFDDNVTSITSSAGSFTATGFSASITPTSASSKILVQVSTTFYVDNDDNTAGVTVYRNGSVDLGGGTPNGLKPVYFYAGGGANDNQVPINMHHLDSPATTSSVTYEVYYVSDKSGNRLNGIRRGRQSFILTEISG
;
A
#
# COMPACT_ATOMS: atom_id res chain seq x y z
N MET A 1 -18.44 -4.70 5.62
CA MET A 1 -17.58 -3.92 4.71
C MET A 1 -17.21 -2.61 5.38
N VAL A 2 -15.95 -2.24 5.31
CA VAL A 2 -15.41 -0.94 5.76
C VAL A 2 -14.76 -0.27 4.55
N GLU A 3 -14.99 1.01 4.37
CA GLU A 3 -14.38 1.82 3.33
C GLU A 3 -13.79 3.08 3.95
N THR A 4 -12.54 3.35 3.65
CA THR A 4 -11.82 4.56 4.10
C THR A 4 -11.30 5.28 2.87
N PHE A 5 -11.54 6.59 2.83
CA PHE A 5 -10.99 7.48 1.80
C PHE A 5 -9.98 8.42 2.42
N ASP A 6 -8.95 8.74 1.66
CA ASP A 6 -7.96 9.74 2.02
C ASP A 6 -7.54 10.51 0.76
N ASP A 7 -7.26 11.80 0.90
CA ASP A 7 -6.71 12.66 -0.14
C ASP A 7 -5.33 13.23 0.24
N ASN A 8 -4.77 12.74 1.35
CA ASN A 8 -3.44 13.14 1.79
C ASN A 8 -2.34 12.62 0.86
N VAL A 9 -1.26 13.37 0.76
CA VAL A 9 -0.03 12.97 0.10
C VAL A 9 0.96 12.48 1.14
N THR A 10 1.42 11.25 1.01
CA THR A 10 2.51 10.73 1.83
C THR A 10 3.83 10.91 1.08
N SER A 11 4.70 11.79 1.58
CA SER A 11 6.06 11.94 1.06
C SER A 11 6.90 10.73 1.43
N ILE A 12 7.58 10.16 0.44
CA ILE A 12 8.41 8.98 0.60
C ILE A 12 9.86 9.43 0.75
N THR A 13 10.43 9.19 1.91
CA THR A 13 11.88 9.25 2.12
C THR A 13 12.51 7.94 1.70
N SER A 14 13.76 7.96 1.23
CA SER A 14 14.46 6.73 0.87
C SER A 14 14.47 5.75 2.06
N SER A 15 14.04 4.53 1.81
CA SER A 15 14.00 3.46 2.82
C SER A 15 14.51 2.14 2.22
N ALA A 16 15.67 2.21 1.54
CA ALA A 16 16.28 1.07 0.88
C ALA A 16 16.32 -0.17 1.80
N GLY A 17 15.69 -1.24 1.36
CA GLY A 17 15.66 -2.52 2.05
C GLY A 17 14.65 -2.69 3.18
N SER A 18 13.81 -1.68 3.48
CA SER A 18 12.81 -1.77 4.55
C SER A 18 11.49 -1.09 4.18
N PHE A 19 10.38 -1.78 4.43
CA PHE A 19 9.05 -1.19 4.28
C PHE A 19 8.75 -0.19 5.39
N THR A 20 8.20 0.95 5.03
CA THR A 20 7.81 2.05 5.94
C THR A 20 6.31 2.30 5.85
N ALA A 21 5.68 2.51 7.00
CA ALA A 21 4.26 2.83 7.12
C ALA A 21 3.92 4.18 6.49
N THR A 22 2.76 4.26 5.86
CA THR A 22 2.28 5.50 5.20
C THR A 22 1.27 6.27 6.05
N GLY A 23 0.66 5.64 7.05
CA GLY A 23 -0.50 6.17 7.78
C GLY A 23 -1.85 5.91 7.07
N PHE A 24 -1.84 5.49 5.80
CA PHE A 24 -3.07 5.16 5.09
C PHE A 24 -3.54 3.76 5.47
N SER A 25 -4.57 3.68 6.29
CA SER A 25 -5.03 2.45 6.91
C SER A 25 -6.56 2.35 7.05
N ALA A 26 -7.03 1.13 7.24
CA ALA A 26 -8.41 0.82 7.60
C ALA A 26 -8.45 -0.34 8.60
N SER A 27 -9.48 -0.39 9.43
CA SER A 27 -9.66 -1.48 10.41
C SER A 27 -11.02 -2.13 10.27
N ILE A 28 -11.08 -3.44 10.51
CA ILE A 28 -12.31 -4.23 10.51
C ILE A 28 -12.27 -5.21 11.69
N THR A 29 -13.44 -5.50 12.27
CA THR A 29 -13.60 -6.54 13.28
C THR A 29 -14.36 -7.70 12.65
N PRO A 30 -13.70 -8.84 12.38
CA PRO A 30 -14.36 -10.00 11.78
C PRO A 30 -15.43 -10.58 12.72
N THR A 31 -16.52 -11.06 12.17
CA THR A 31 -17.62 -11.70 12.93
C THR A 31 -17.31 -13.14 13.29
N SER A 32 -16.41 -13.79 12.57
CA SER A 32 -15.96 -15.17 12.82
C SER A 32 -14.45 -15.29 12.62
N ALA A 33 -13.80 -16.14 13.42
CA ALA A 33 -12.40 -16.49 13.25
C ALA A 33 -12.10 -17.28 11.95
N SER A 34 -13.12 -17.87 11.32
CA SER A 34 -13.00 -18.52 10.02
C SER A 34 -13.20 -17.56 8.84
N SER A 35 -13.68 -16.35 9.09
CA SER A 35 -13.89 -15.35 8.04
C SER A 35 -12.56 -14.94 7.39
N LYS A 36 -12.64 -14.63 6.10
CA LYS A 36 -11.55 -14.02 5.34
C LYS A 36 -11.84 -12.54 5.12
N ILE A 37 -10.78 -11.75 4.96
CA ILE A 37 -10.91 -10.33 4.65
C ILE A 37 -10.34 -10.07 3.26
N LEU A 38 -11.19 -9.64 2.34
CA LEU A 38 -10.75 -9.08 1.07
C LEU A 38 -10.27 -7.65 1.30
N VAL A 39 -8.99 -7.47 1.11
CA VAL A 39 -8.29 -6.18 1.21
C VAL A 39 -8.15 -5.61 -0.19
N GLN A 40 -8.63 -4.40 -0.42
CA GLN A 40 -8.52 -3.69 -1.70
C GLN A 40 -8.03 -2.26 -1.46
N VAL A 41 -6.99 -1.87 -2.19
CA VAL A 41 -6.41 -0.53 -2.12
C VAL A 41 -6.28 0.05 -3.52
N SER A 42 -6.75 1.28 -3.69
CA SER A 42 -6.52 2.07 -4.90
C SER A 42 -5.86 3.39 -4.53
N THR A 43 -4.72 3.66 -5.10
CA THR A 43 -3.92 4.86 -4.89
C THR A 43 -3.09 5.19 -6.12
N THR A 44 -2.24 6.19 -6.06
CA THR A 44 -1.25 6.50 -7.08
C THR A 44 0.14 6.58 -6.48
N PHE A 45 1.13 6.21 -7.25
CA PHE A 45 2.54 6.35 -6.89
C PHE A 45 3.20 7.36 -7.83
N TYR A 46 3.80 8.39 -7.24
CA TYR A 46 4.55 9.41 -7.97
C TYR A 46 6.04 9.17 -7.82
N VAL A 47 6.76 9.28 -8.91
CA VAL A 47 8.21 9.10 -8.98
C VAL A 47 8.86 10.38 -9.47
N ASP A 48 9.79 10.90 -8.67
CA ASP A 48 10.52 12.15 -8.92
C ASP A 48 11.93 11.91 -9.51
N ASN A 49 12.35 10.66 -9.65
CA ASN A 49 13.71 10.34 -10.06
C ASN A 49 13.74 9.22 -11.10
N ASP A 50 14.74 9.31 -11.99
CA ASP A 50 15.08 8.24 -12.91
C ASP A 50 15.68 7.03 -12.19
N ASP A 51 15.58 5.84 -12.79
CA ASP A 51 16.13 4.57 -12.29
C ASP A 51 15.73 4.28 -10.84
N ASN A 52 14.43 4.26 -10.60
CA ASN A 52 13.88 4.05 -9.27
C ASN A 52 13.20 2.70 -9.16
N THR A 53 13.60 1.92 -8.16
CA THR A 53 12.89 0.73 -7.73
C THR A 53 12.11 1.04 -6.46
N ALA A 54 10.81 0.80 -6.52
CA ALA A 54 9.94 0.97 -5.38
C ALA A 54 8.98 -0.21 -5.25
N GLY A 55 8.40 -0.36 -4.09
CA GLY A 55 7.38 -1.35 -3.83
C GLY A 55 6.31 -0.82 -2.89
N VAL A 56 5.09 -1.28 -3.08
CA VAL A 56 3.96 -0.98 -2.21
C VAL A 56 3.33 -2.27 -1.76
N THR A 57 3.02 -2.38 -0.49
CA THR A 57 2.37 -3.54 0.11
C THR A 57 1.37 -3.13 1.18
N VAL A 58 0.69 -4.11 1.75
CA VAL A 58 -0.19 -3.91 2.91
C VAL A 58 0.33 -4.77 4.06
N TYR A 59 0.42 -4.17 5.23
CA TYR A 59 0.70 -4.88 6.47
C TYR A 59 -0.56 -5.04 7.30
N ARG A 60 -0.73 -6.23 7.88
CA ARG A 60 -1.73 -6.48 8.92
C ARG A 60 -1.11 -6.25 10.30
N ASN A 61 -1.75 -5.42 11.11
CA ASN A 61 -1.31 -5.08 12.48
C ASN A 61 0.16 -4.66 12.57
N GLY A 62 0.69 -4.01 11.53
CA GLY A 62 2.07 -3.52 11.46
C GLY A 62 3.17 -4.59 11.43
N SER A 63 2.82 -5.88 11.38
CA SER A 63 3.79 -6.97 11.52
C SER A 63 3.71 -8.05 10.45
N VAL A 64 2.56 -8.28 9.83
CA VAL A 64 2.37 -9.31 8.81
C VAL A 64 2.30 -8.66 7.43
N ASP A 65 3.34 -8.83 6.63
CA ASP A 65 3.38 -8.39 5.24
C ASP A 65 2.51 -9.31 4.36
N LEU A 66 1.45 -8.78 3.78
CA LEU A 66 0.58 -9.52 2.86
C LEU A 66 1.25 -9.80 1.51
N GLY A 67 2.35 -9.12 1.20
CA GLY A 67 3.20 -9.41 0.06
C GLY A 67 4.08 -10.66 0.20
N GLY A 68 4.01 -11.34 1.34
CA GLY A 68 4.73 -12.60 1.59
C GLY A 68 6.24 -12.42 1.74
N GLY A 69 6.71 -11.27 2.18
CA GLY A 69 8.13 -10.98 2.38
C GLY A 69 8.92 -10.77 1.10
N THR A 70 8.24 -10.53 -0.02
CA THR A 70 8.94 -10.18 -1.27
C THR A 70 9.59 -8.81 -1.15
N PRO A 71 10.79 -8.58 -1.72
CA PRO A 71 11.52 -7.31 -1.58
C PRO A 71 10.74 -6.07 -2.02
N ASN A 72 9.79 -6.24 -2.95
CA ASN A 72 9.00 -5.14 -3.54
C ASN A 72 7.49 -5.23 -3.20
N GLY A 73 7.10 -6.08 -2.24
CA GLY A 73 5.73 -6.21 -1.76
C GLY A 73 4.73 -6.73 -2.79
N LEU A 74 3.46 -6.35 -2.62
CA LEU A 74 2.36 -6.74 -3.50
C LEU A 74 2.43 -6.10 -4.89
N LYS A 75 3.02 -4.90 -4.99
CA LYS A 75 3.16 -4.15 -6.24
C LYS A 75 4.57 -3.59 -6.39
N PRO A 76 5.45 -4.27 -7.12
CA PRO A 76 6.70 -3.68 -7.54
C PRO A 76 6.45 -2.55 -8.54
N VAL A 77 7.18 -1.46 -8.39
CA VAL A 77 7.16 -0.31 -9.29
C VAL A 77 8.59 -0.05 -9.73
N TYR A 78 8.85 -0.13 -11.01
CA TYR A 78 10.14 0.18 -11.59
C TYR A 78 9.98 1.25 -12.66
N PHE A 79 10.78 2.30 -12.57
CA PHE A 79 10.82 3.35 -13.56
C PHE A 79 12.23 3.46 -14.12
N TYR A 80 12.33 3.32 -15.43
CA TYR A 80 13.48 3.67 -16.23
C TYR A 80 13.11 4.85 -17.12
N ALA A 81 13.69 6.01 -16.86
CA ALA A 81 13.59 7.14 -17.74
C ALA A 81 15.01 7.56 -18.13
N GLY A 82 15.37 7.32 -19.37
CA GLY A 82 16.70 7.69 -19.89
C GLY A 82 16.88 9.20 -19.97
N GLY A 83 17.35 9.81 -18.89
CA GLY A 83 17.91 11.16 -18.84
C GLY A 83 16.93 12.33 -18.88
N GLY A 84 16.44 12.74 -17.76
CA GLY A 84 15.65 13.95 -17.54
C GLY A 84 14.63 13.77 -16.42
N ALA A 85 14.44 14.76 -15.56
CA ALA A 85 13.42 14.75 -14.53
C ALA A 85 12.04 14.52 -15.16
N ASN A 86 11.51 13.32 -15.00
CA ASN A 86 10.21 12.96 -15.50
C ASN A 86 9.27 12.71 -14.32
N ASP A 87 8.35 13.64 -14.14
CA ASP A 87 7.23 13.50 -13.22
C ASP A 87 6.30 12.39 -13.70
N ASN A 88 6.50 11.17 -13.23
CA ASN A 88 5.65 10.03 -13.54
C ASN A 88 4.73 9.70 -12.39
N GLN A 89 3.44 9.61 -12.67
CA GLN A 89 2.45 9.15 -11.72
C GLN A 89 1.72 7.94 -12.28
N VAL A 90 1.72 6.84 -11.52
CA VAL A 90 1.07 5.59 -11.93
C VAL A 90 -0.02 5.18 -10.96
N PRO A 91 -1.12 4.62 -11.46
CA PRO A 91 -2.14 4.02 -10.60
C PRO A 91 -1.61 2.74 -9.96
N ILE A 92 -1.86 2.61 -8.67
CA ILE A 92 -1.59 1.40 -7.88
C ILE A 92 -2.92 0.82 -7.43
N ASN A 93 -3.21 -0.40 -7.88
CA ASN A 93 -4.35 -1.17 -7.41
C ASN A 93 -3.82 -2.48 -6.84
N MET A 94 -4.15 -2.74 -5.59
CA MET A 94 -3.78 -3.96 -4.87
C MET A 94 -5.02 -4.65 -4.35
N HIS A 95 -5.00 -5.98 -4.35
CA HIS A 95 -5.98 -6.78 -3.66
C HIS A 95 -5.32 -8.01 -3.06
N HIS A 96 -5.81 -8.44 -1.91
CA HIS A 96 -5.35 -9.63 -1.22
C HIS A 96 -6.50 -10.22 -0.41
N LEU A 97 -6.59 -11.55 -0.38
CA LEU A 97 -7.54 -12.26 0.47
C LEU A 97 -6.80 -12.81 1.69
N ASP A 98 -6.95 -12.14 2.82
CA ASP A 98 -6.29 -12.50 4.07
C ASP A 98 -7.18 -13.39 4.95
N SER A 99 -6.53 -14.19 5.81
CA SER A 99 -7.17 -15.05 6.81
C SER A 99 -6.62 -14.67 8.20
N PRO A 100 -7.17 -13.65 8.87
CA PRO A 100 -6.63 -13.15 10.14
C PRO A 100 -6.85 -14.09 11.33
N ALA A 101 -7.76 -15.05 11.20
CA ALA A 101 -8.10 -16.06 12.21
C ALA A 101 -8.43 -15.47 13.60
N THR A 102 -9.18 -14.37 13.64
CA THR A 102 -9.54 -13.67 14.88
C THR A 102 -10.90 -12.99 14.75
N THR A 103 -11.55 -12.74 15.90
CA THR A 103 -12.72 -11.87 16.03
C THR A 103 -12.37 -10.52 16.70
N SER A 104 -11.08 -10.26 16.94
CA SER A 104 -10.61 -8.96 17.40
C SER A 104 -10.43 -8.00 16.21
N SER A 105 -10.41 -6.70 16.50
CA SER A 105 -10.13 -5.68 15.47
C SER A 105 -8.77 -5.91 14.82
N VAL A 106 -8.75 -5.84 13.49
CA VAL A 106 -7.56 -5.99 12.64
C VAL A 106 -7.36 -4.72 11.84
N THR A 107 -6.17 -4.16 11.89
CA THR A 107 -5.80 -2.97 11.10
C THR A 107 -4.94 -3.39 9.93
N TYR A 108 -5.28 -2.89 8.76
CA TYR A 108 -4.51 -3.01 7.53
C TYR A 108 -3.99 -1.63 7.15
N GLU A 109 -2.71 -1.54 6.83
CA GLU A 109 -2.04 -0.28 6.52
C GLU A 109 -1.14 -0.44 5.30
N VAL A 110 -1.13 0.57 4.43
CA VAL A 110 -0.24 0.62 3.27
C VAL A 110 1.18 0.94 3.73
N TYR A 111 2.12 0.16 3.23
CA TYR A 111 3.57 0.35 3.41
C TYR A 111 4.25 0.52 2.06
N TYR A 112 5.35 1.23 2.05
CA TYR A 112 6.19 1.40 0.87
C TYR A 112 7.66 1.08 1.17
N VAL A 113 8.39 0.73 0.12
CA VAL A 113 9.84 0.70 0.07
C VAL A 113 10.30 1.45 -1.18
N SER A 114 11.42 2.17 -1.10
CA SER A 114 12.00 2.87 -2.25
C SER A 114 13.50 3.02 -2.08
N ASP A 115 14.25 2.90 -3.16
CA ASP A 115 15.69 3.14 -3.19
C ASP A 115 16.04 4.63 -3.38
N LYS A 116 15.06 5.47 -3.70
CA LYS A 116 15.20 6.92 -3.90
C LYS A 116 14.22 7.71 -3.02
N SER A 117 14.67 8.90 -2.61
CA SER A 117 13.81 9.91 -2.00
C SER A 117 13.06 10.74 -3.06
N GLY A 118 12.08 11.53 -2.65
CA GLY A 118 11.30 12.41 -3.53
C GLY A 118 10.02 11.80 -4.06
N ASN A 119 9.87 10.47 -3.98
CA ASN A 119 8.64 9.77 -4.36
C ASN A 119 7.48 10.11 -3.42
N ARG A 120 6.26 9.87 -3.87
CA ARG A 120 5.05 10.14 -3.08
C ARG A 120 3.97 9.10 -3.35
N LEU A 121 3.30 8.67 -2.29
CA LEU A 121 2.01 8.02 -2.41
C LEU A 121 0.94 9.11 -2.55
N ASN A 122 -0.06 8.90 -3.42
CA ASN A 122 -1.09 9.87 -3.79
C ASN A 122 -0.55 11.18 -4.44
N GLY A 123 0.62 11.12 -5.02
CA GLY A 123 1.26 12.01 -6.00
C GLY A 123 1.11 13.52 -5.88
N ILE A 124 1.60 14.22 -6.92
CA ILE A 124 1.53 15.69 -7.04
C ILE A 124 0.09 16.15 -7.37
N ARG A 125 -0.61 15.38 -8.19
CA ARG A 125 -2.00 15.64 -8.54
C ARG A 125 -2.87 14.77 -7.67
N ARG A 126 -3.20 15.28 -6.50
CA ARG A 126 -4.00 14.60 -5.49
C ARG A 126 -5.25 14.00 -6.09
N GLY A 127 -5.40 12.70 -5.94
CA GLY A 127 -6.61 11.97 -6.18
C GLY A 127 -7.20 11.46 -4.86
N ARG A 128 -8.42 10.97 -4.90
CA ARG A 128 -8.98 10.24 -3.78
C ARG A 128 -8.43 8.83 -3.82
N GLN A 129 -7.69 8.43 -2.79
CA GLN A 129 -7.32 7.03 -2.57
C GLN A 129 -8.40 6.32 -1.75
N SER A 130 -8.57 5.04 -1.97
CA SER A 130 -9.57 4.24 -1.25
C SER A 130 -8.94 2.98 -0.66
N PHE A 131 -9.39 2.62 0.53
CA PHE A 131 -9.07 1.39 1.22
C PHE A 131 -10.37 0.68 1.58
N ILE A 132 -10.63 -0.49 1.00
CA ILE A 132 -11.85 -1.25 1.20
C ILE A 132 -11.50 -2.58 1.85
N LEU A 133 -12.18 -2.87 2.96
CA LEU A 133 -12.12 -4.15 3.66
C LEU A 133 -13.49 -4.81 3.62
N THR A 134 -13.57 -5.99 3.02
CA THR A 134 -14.82 -6.75 2.93
C THR A 134 -14.64 -8.09 3.63
N GLU A 135 -15.46 -8.35 4.64
CA GLU A 135 -15.53 -9.65 5.27
C GLU A 135 -16.26 -10.64 4.36
N ILE A 136 -15.64 -11.79 4.15
CA ILE A 136 -16.19 -12.93 3.44
C ILE A 136 -16.37 -14.06 4.46
N SER A 137 -17.62 -14.48 4.67
CA SER A 137 -17.94 -15.56 5.60
C SER A 137 -17.19 -16.84 5.25
N GLY A 138 -16.60 -17.46 6.24
CA GLY A 138 -15.98 -18.77 6.16
C GLY A 138 -16.89 -19.86 6.70
#